data_1db6672d26ae0e26a9012a61d861662f
#
_entry.id   1db6672d26ae0e26a9012a61d861662f
#
_cell.length_a   1.000
_cell.length_b   1.000
_cell.length_c   1.000
_cell.angle_alpha   90.00
_cell.angle_beta   90.00
_cell.angle_gamma   90.00
#
_symmetry.space_group_name_H-M   'P 1'
#
loop_
_entity.id
_entity.type
_entity.pdbx_description
1 polymer ?
#
loop_
_entity_poly.entity_id
_entity_poly.type
_entity_poly.pdbx_seq_one_letter_code
_entity_poly.pdbx_strand_id
1 'polypeptide(L)'
;MYQINALNPKDEGHQARKRFGQNFLHDQRVIAKIVRSVNPRAGDNIVEIGPGLAALTSPLIGECDALTVVELDRDLAAGLPGRVPHPERLTIVEADALKYDFTQLFQEGRPLRVVGNLPYNISTPLLFHLLEFGDKVKDMHFMLQKEVVDRITAEPNTKEYGRLSLMIQYYCKPTFLFEVPPGSFNPPPKVTSAVFRLEPYETKPIIAK
;
A
#
# COMPACT_ATOMS: atom_id res chain seq x y z
N MET A 1 -8.38 8.70 23.35
CA MET A 1 -9.63 8.37 22.62
C MET A 1 -9.72 9.36 21.47
N TYR A 2 -9.16 9.01 20.30
CA TYR A 2 -9.15 9.90 19.13
C TYR A 2 -10.55 9.93 18.53
N GLN A 3 -11.19 11.08 18.55
CA GLN A 3 -12.36 11.33 17.72
C GLN A 3 -11.87 11.43 16.25
N ILE A 4 -12.08 10.37 15.49
CA ILE A 4 -11.90 10.40 14.05
C ILE A 4 -13.04 11.25 13.52
N ASN A 5 -12.73 12.45 13.06
CA ASN A 5 -13.70 13.32 12.41
C ASN A 5 -14.33 12.55 11.24
N ALA A 6 -15.65 12.51 11.22
CA ALA A 6 -16.41 12.09 10.04
C ALA A 6 -15.87 12.82 8.80
N LEU A 7 -15.89 12.15 7.66
CA LEU A 7 -15.48 12.66 6.34
C LEU A 7 -15.76 14.16 6.23
N ASN A 8 -14.73 14.94 5.96
CA ASN A 8 -14.84 16.38 5.81
C ASN A 8 -15.81 16.65 4.64
N PRO A 9 -16.80 17.56 4.76
CA PRO A 9 -17.72 17.92 3.66
C PRO A 9 -17.03 18.29 2.34
N LYS A 10 -15.74 18.65 2.39
CA LYS A 10 -14.91 18.89 1.18
C LYS A 10 -14.60 17.61 0.38
N ASP A 11 -14.79 16.44 0.95
CA ASP A 11 -14.55 15.17 0.26
C ASP A 11 -15.73 14.74 -0.63
N GLU A 12 -16.91 15.32 -0.43
CA GLU A 12 -18.10 15.05 -1.27
C GLU A 12 -17.96 15.57 -2.71
N GLY A 13 -16.97 16.42 -3.01
CA GLY A 13 -16.73 16.99 -4.34
C GLY A 13 -15.78 16.20 -5.23
N HIS A 14 -14.96 15.26 -4.68
CA HIS A 14 -14.02 14.50 -5.49
C HIS A 14 -14.69 13.24 -6.04
N GLN A 15 -15.01 13.24 -7.34
CA GLN A 15 -15.51 12.05 -8.03
C GLN A 15 -14.36 11.10 -8.36
N ALA A 16 -14.49 9.82 -7.92
CA ALA A 16 -13.54 8.78 -8.27
C ALA A 16 -13.32 8.70 -9.79
N ARG A 17 -12.06 8.84 -10.21
CA ARG A 17 -11.71 8.84 -11.64
C ARG A 17 -11.56 7.40 -12.13
N LYS A 18 -12.48 6.93 -12.98
CA LYS A 18 -12.48 5.55 -13.52
C LYS A 18 -11.15 5.16 -14.17
N ARG A 19 -10.45 6.11 -14.83
CA ARG A 19 -9.15 5.86 -15.47
C ARG A 19 -8.03 5.50 -14.50
N PHE A 20 -8.17 5.84 -13.20
CA PHE A 20 -7.20 5.50 -12.15
C PHE A 20 -7.64 4.30 -11.32
N GLY A 21 -8.82 3.72 -11.58
CA GLY A 21 -9.33 2.58 -10.82
C GLY A 21 -9.54 2.87 -9.33
N GLN A 22 -9.92 4.11 -8.98
CA GLN A 22 -10.04 4.57 -7.59
C GLN A 22 -11.24 3.94 -6.89
N ASN A 23 -10.98 3.22 -5.79
CA ASN A 23 -11.95 2.73 -4.82
C ASN A 23 -11.46 3.15 -3.43
N PHE A 24 -12.10 4.15 -2.84
CA PHE A 24 -11.64 4.75 -1.59
C PHE A 24 -12.07 3.92 -0.39
N LEU A 25 -11.11 3.44 0.38
CA LEU A 25 -11.34 2.73 1.63
C LEU A 25 -11.93 3.68 2.67
N HIS A 26 -13.03 3.27 3.35
CA HIS A 26 -13.67 4.07 4.39
C HIS A 26 -14.00 3.26 5.66
N ASP A 27 -13.93 1.94 5.62
CA ASP A 27 -14.22 1.08 6.76
C ASP A 27 -13.14 1.22 7.84
N GLN A 28 -13.50 1.84 8.96
CA GLN A 28 -12.58 2.15 10.05
C GLN A 28 -12.00 0.89 10.74
N ARG A 29 -12.74 -0.23 10.75
CA ARG A 29 -12.27 -1.50 11.31
C ARG A 29 -11.18 -2.11 10.43
N VAL A 30 -11.37 -2.03 9.11
CA VAL A 30 -10.38 -2.48 8.13
C VAL A 30 -9.13 -1.60 8.20
N ILE A 31 -9.30 -0.27 8.20
CA ILE A 31 -8.20 0.69 8.34
C ILE A 31 -7.36 0.39 9.59
N ALA A 32 -8.00 0.27 10.75
CA ALA A 32 -7.32 -0.04 12.01
C ALA A 32 -6.59 -1.40 11.96
N LYS A 33 -7.15 -2.39 11.26
CA LYS A 33 -6.53 -3.72 11.09
C LYS A 33 -5.29 -3.65 10.20
N ILE A 34 -5.34 -2.86 9.12
CA ILE A 34 -4.18 -2.62 8.24
C ILE A 34 -3.07 -1.93 9.04
N VAL A 35 -3.35 -0.82 9.72
CA VAL A 35 -2.36 -0.06 10.49
C VAL A 35 -1.71 -0.95 11.56
N ARG A 36 -2.49 -1.76 12.26
CA ARG A 36 -1.94 -2.75 13.23
C ARG A 36 -1.04 -3.80 12.57
N SER A 37 -1.37 -4.24 11.35
CA SER A 37 -0.54 -5.21 10.60
C SER A 37 0.78 -4.58 10.16
N VAL A 38 0.76 -3.31 9.75
CA VAL A 38 1.96 -2.53 9.44
C VAL A 38 2.80 -2.31 10.71
N ASN A 39 2.13 -2.07 11.86
CA ASN A 39 2.78 -1.81 13.14
C ASN A 39 3.87 -0.73 13.03
N PRO A 40 3.51 0.50 12.61
CA PRO A 40 4.46 1.58 12.43
C PRO A 40 5.16 1.94 13.74
N ARG A 41 6.42 2.38 13.65
CA ARG A 41 7.25 2.78 14.79
C ARG A 41 7.90 4.12 14.52
N ALA A 42 8.21 4.83 15.58
CA ALA A 42 9.14 5.96 15.50
C ALA A 42 10.45 5.50 14.84
N GLY A 43 10.95 6.30 13.90
CA GLY A 43 12.14 5.96 13.14
C GLY A 43 11.95 5.06 11.93
N ASP A 44 10.77 4.51 11.66
CA ASP A 44 10.49 3.80 10.41
C ASP A 44 10.50 4.75 9.20
N ASN A 45 11.03 4.28 8.07
CA ASN A 45 10.97 4.98 6.78
C ASN A 45 9.80 4.44 5.98
N ILE A 46 8.61 5.00 6.21
CA ILE A 46 7.35 4.52 5.61
C ILE A 46 6.99 5.33 4.37
N VAL A 47 6.64 4.62 3.30
CA VAL A 47 6.13 5.17 2.05
C VAL A 47 4.76 4.60 1.74
N GLU A 48 3.75 5.46 1.59
CA GLU A 48 2.43 5.05 1.12
C GLU A 48 2.27 5.36 -0.37
N ILE A 49 1.82 4.37 -1.13
CA ILE A 49 1.53 4.53 -2.56
C ILE A 49 0.02 4.64 -2.75
N GLY A 50 -0.41 5.74 -3.39
CA GLY A 50 -1.81 6.03 -3.65
C GLY A 50 -2.61 6.32 -2.38
N PRO A 51 -2.26 7.36 -1.62
CA PRO A 51 -2.94 7.71 -0.36
C PRO A 51 -4.42 8.07 -0.56
N GLY A 52 -4.81 8.50 -1.74
CA GLY A 52 -6.18 8.85 -2.08
C GLY A 52 -6.76 9.92 -1.14
N LEU A 53 -7.81 9.58 -0.42
CA LEU A 53 -8.46 10.47 0.57
C LEU A 53 -7.84 10.38 1.98
N ALA A 54 -6.61 9.87 2.11
CA ALA A 54 -5.85 9.75 3.35
C ALA A 54 -6.39 8.71 4.35
N ALA A 55 -7.11 7.69 3.90
CA ALA A 55 -7.69 6.68 4.78
C ALA A 55 -6.65 5.92 5.61
N LEU A 56 -5.50 5.59 5.02
CA LEU A 56 -4.36 4.99 5.73
C LEU A 56 -3.35 6.05 6.18
N THR A 57 -3.16 7.11 5.38
CA THR A 57 -2.22 8.20 5.68
C THR A 57 -2.46 8.81 7.05
N SER A 58 -3.73 9.14 7.35
CA SER A 58 -4.10 9.82 8.60
C SER A 58 -3.74 9.01 9.86
N PRO A 59 -4.10 7.73 10.00
CA PRO A 59 -3.69 6.95 11.16
C PRO A 59 -2.19 6.57 11.14
N LEU A 60 -1.57 6.35 9.97
CA LEU A 60 -0.14 6.02 9.89
C LEU A 60 0.74 7.17 10.39
N ILE A 61 0.46 8.41 9.97
CA ILE A 61 1.25 9.59 10.38
C ILE A 61 1.11 9.91 11.86
N GLY A 62 0.04 9.42 12.50
CA GLY A 62 -0.13 9.52 13.95
C GLY A 62 0.80 8.60 14.75
N GLU A 63 1.30 7.53 14.13
CA GLU A 63 2.11 6.48 14.77
C GLU A 63 3.61 6.55 14.38
N CYS A 64 3.98 7.37 13.39
CA CYS A 64 5.36 7.52 12.92
C CYS A 64 5.82 8.98 12.94
N ASP A 65 7.15 9.22 12.90
CA ASP A 65 7.73 10.55 12.96
C ASP A 65 7.62 11.30 11.62
N ALA A 66 7.62 10.56 10.51
CA ALA A 66 7.48 11.08 9.16
C ALA A 66 6.87 10.03 8.24
N LEU A 67 6.12 10.49 7.25
CA LEU A 67 5.49 9.66 6.24
C LEU A 67 5.69 10.29 4.86
N THR A 68 6.18 9.51 3.90
CA THR A 68 6.20 9.93 2.49
C THR A 68 5.01 9.29 1.77
N VAL A 69 4.36 10.04 0.90
CA VAL A 69 3.29 9.53 0.04
C VAL A 69 3.62 9.79 -1.43
N VAL A 70 3.30 8.82 -2.30
CA VAL A 70 3.44 8.95 -3.75
C VAL A 70 2.04 8.93 -4.36
N GLU A 71 1.62 10.06 -4.95
CA GLU A 71 0.27 10.24 -5.51
C GLU A 71 0.36 10.80 -6.94
N LEU A 72 -0.36 10.16 -7.85
CA LEU A 72 -0.41 10.57 -9.26
C LEU A 72 -1.46 11.67 -9.50
N ASP A 73 -2.56 11.65 -8.75
CA ASP A 73 -3.65 12.60 -8.87
C ASP A 73 -3.34 13.89 -8.10
N ARG A 74 -3.06 14.96 -8.83
CA ARG A 74 -2.68 16.27 -8.26
C ARG A 74 -3.74 16.86 -7.34
N ASP A 75 -5.02 16.63 -7.64
CA ASP A 75 -6.12 17.19 -6.83
C ASP A 75 -6.17 16.46 -5.47
N LEU A 76 -5.93 15.13 -5.47
CA LEU A 76 -5.81 14.36 -4.23
C LEU A 76 -4.57 14.78 -3.45
N ALA A 77 -3.39 14.86 -4.10
CA ALA A 77 -2.14 15.28 -3.48
C ALA A 77 -2.27 16.65 -2.79
N ALA A 78 -2.83 17.63 -3.47
CA ALA A 78 -3.05 18.98 -2.93
C ALA A 78 -4.00 18.99 -1.72
N GLY A 79 -4.93 18.04 -1.64
CA GLY A 79 -5.90 17.94 -0.53
C GLY A 79 -5.36 17.22 0.71
N LEU A 80 -4.26 16.47 0.61
CA LEU A 80 -3.75 15.62 1.70
C LEU A 80 -3.41 16.38 2.99
N PRO A 81 -2.74 17.55 2.96
CA PRO A 81 -2.39 18.25 4.20
C PRO A 81 -3.59 18.60 5.07
N GLY A 82 -4.74 18.86 4.43
CA GLY A 82 -5.99 19.17 5.14
C GLY A 82 -6.73 17.96 5.72
N ARG A 83 -6.24 16.72 5.44
CA ARG A 83 -6.90 15.46 5.85
C ARG A 83 -6.12 14.69 6.90
N VAL A 84 -4.93 15.13 7.27
CA VAL A 84 -4.06 14.43 8.22
C VAL A 84 -3.85 15.23 9.49
N PRO A 85 -3.63 14.56 10.65
CA PRO A 85 -3.45 15.25 11.92
C PRO A 85 -2.10 15.99 12.05
N HIS A 86 -1.08 15.57 11.29
CA HIS A 86 0.30 16.07 11.36
C HIS A 86 0.86 16.37 9.96
N PRO A 87 0.33 17.40 9.27
CA PRO A 87 0.77 17.73 7.90
C PRO A 87 2.26 18.11 7.82
N GLU A 88 2.86 18.60 8.89
CA GLU A 88 4.28 18.91 8.99
C GLU A 88 5.21 17.70 8.92
N ARG A 89 4.66 16.49 9.14
CA ARG A 89 5.38 15.22 9.03
C ARG A 89 5.17 14.53 7.68
N LEU A 90 4.34 15.11 6.81
CA LEU A 90 3.96 14.53 5.53
C LEU A 90 4.83 15.07 4.40
N THR A 91 5.51 14.18 3.67
CA THR A 91 6.17 14.50 2.41
C THR A 91 5.33 13.97 1.26
N ILE A 92 4.93 14.84 0.33
CA ILE A 92 4.10 14.48 -0.81
C ILE A 92 4.96 14.49 -2.07
N VAL A 93 4.95 13.36 -2.79
CA VAL A 93 5.61 13.18 -4.09
C VAL A 93 4.51 13.03 -5.14
N GLU A 94 4.32 14.03 -5.99
CA GLU A 94 3.42 13.97 -7.14
C GLU A 94 4.09 13.22 -8.29
N ALA A 95 3.88 11.90 -8.35
CA ALA A 95 4.51 11.06 -9.36
C ALA A 95 3.70 9.81 -9.70
N ASP A 96 4.00 9.23 -10.88
CA ASP A 96 3.58 7.89 -11.24
C ASP A 96 4.47 6.87 -10.53
N ALA A 97 3.90 6.10 -9.59
CA ALA A 97 4.64 5.11 -8.81
C ALA A 97 5.30 4.02 -9.67
N LEU A 98 4.80 3.77 -10.91
CA LEU A 98 5.43 2.84 -11.86
C LEU A 98 6.74 3.37 -12.46
N LYS A 99 6.97 4.68 -12.38
CA LYS A 99 8.12 5.37 -12.98
C LYS A 99 9.00 6.07 -11.95
N TYR A 100 8.49 6.19 -10.71
CA TYR A 100 9.20 6.88 -9.67
C TYR A 100 10.44 6.09 -9.23
N ASP A 101 11.55 6.79 -9.15
CA ASP A 101 12.80 6.22 -8.62
C ASP A 101 12.78 6.24 -7.08
N PHE A 102 12.38 5.12 -6.48
CA PHE A 102 12.32 4.97 -5.03
C PHE A 102 13.69 5.04 -4.34
N THR A 103 14.80 5.00 -5.09
CA THR A 103 16.14 5.18 -4.49
C THR A 103 16.30 6.55 -3.83
N GLN A 104 15.54 7.55 -4.28
CA GLN A 104 15.51 8.89 -3.69
C GLN A 104 14.99 8.91 -2.25
N LEU A 105 14.30 7.85 -1.82
CA LEU A 105 13.74 7.70 -0.48
C LEU A 105 14.60 6.82 0.43
N PHE A 106 15.72 6.29 -0.07
CA PHE A 106 16.60 5.45 0.73
C PHE A 106 17.33 6.27 1.79
N GLN A 107 17.35 5.72 3.00
CA GLN A 107 18.05 6.28 4.14
C GLN A 107 18.96 5.20 4.72
N GLU A 108 20.20 5.56 5.05
CA GLU A 108 21.14 4.63 5.65
C GLU A 108 20.60 4.10 6.99
N GLY A 109 20.65 2.79 7.15
CA GLY A 109 20.15 2.11 8.36
C GLY A 109 18.62 2.09 8.52
N ARG A 110 17.85 2.65 7.57
CA ARG A 110 16.39 2.74 7.62
C ARG A 110 15.76 2.23 6.31
N PRO A 111 15.63 0.90 6.12
CA PRO A 111 15.03 0.35 4.92
C PRO A 111 13.57 0.79 4.75
N LEU A 112 13.13 0.91 3.51
CA LEU A 112 11.77 1.30 3.18
C LEU A 112 10.75 0.29 3.72
N ARG A 113 9.64 0.81 4.21
CA ARG A 113 8.43 0.06 4.50
C ARG A 113 7.32 0.62 3.61
N VAL A 114 6.81 -0.19 2.69
CA VAL A 114 5.87 0.29 1.68
C VAL A 114 4.44 -0.15 2.02
N VAL A 115 3.51 0.78 1.94
CA VAL A 115 2.09 0.53 2.23
C VAL A 115 1.25 1.04 1.07
N GLY A 116 0.12 0.40 0.76
CA GLY A 116 -0.80 0.95 -0.23
C GLY A 116 -2.06 0.14 -0.46
N ASN A 117 -3.15 0.86 -0.72
CA ASN A 117 -4.34 0.34 -1.36
C ASN A 117 -4.20 0.58 -2.86
N LEU A 118 -3.67 -0.42 -3.59
CA LEU A 118 -3.24 -0.22 -4.96
C LEU A 118 -4.40 -0.34 -5.96
N PRO A 119 -4.44 0.53 -6.99
CA PRO A 119 -5.33 0.33 -8.13
C PRO A 119 -5.05 -1.01 -8.80
N TYR A 120 -6.09 -1.79 -9.08
CA TYR A 120 -5.97 -3.17 -9.57
C TYR A 120 -5.23 -3.28 -10.91
N ASN A 121 -5.38 -2.27 -11.77
CA ASN A 121 -4.78 -2.24 -13.11
C ASN A 121 -3.25 -2.04 -13.12
N ILE A 122 -2.66 -1.51 -12.05
CA ILE A 122 -1.20 -1.26 -11.96
C ILE A 122 -0.50 -2.14 -10.93
N SER A 123 -1.24 -2.93 -10.17
CA SER A 123 -0.72 -3.65 -8.99
C SER A 123 0.45 -4.58 -9.32
N THR A 124 0.30 -5.47 -10.30
CA THR A 124 1.36 -6.43 -10.64
C THR A 124 2.63 -5.76 -11.18
N PRO A 125 2.58 -4.83 -12.15
CA PRO A 125 3.76 -4.08 -12.56
C PRO A 125 4.45 -3.33 -11.42
N LEU A 126 3.67 -2.73 -10.50
CA LEU A 126 4.22 -2.01 -9.37
C LEU A 126 4.95 -2.94 -8.39
N LEU A 127 4.39 -4.12 -8.12
CA LEU A 127 5.09 -5.12 -7.29
C LEU A 127 6.46 -5.47 -7.87
N PHE A 128 6.55 -5.75 -9.18
CA PHE A 128 7.83 -6.05 -9.81
C PHE A 128 8.80 -4.87 -9.77
N HIS A 129 8.32 -3.65 -9.99
CA HIS A 129 9.15 -2.45 -9.86
C HIS A 129 9.74 -2.31 -8.44
N LEU A 130 8.95 -2.56 -7.40
CA LEU A 130 9.42 -2.50 -6.01
C LEU A 130 10.38 -3.64 -5.65
N LEU A 131 10.24 -4.82 -6.25
CA LEU A 131 11.14 -5.95 -6.02
C LEU A 131 12.57 -5.71 -6.54
N GLU A 132 12.77 -4.75 -7.47
CA GLU A 132 14.09 -4.37 -7.97
C GLU A 132 14.98 -3.79 -6.86
N PHE A 133 14.39 -3.23 -5.81
CA PHE A 133 15.11 -2.58 -4.71
C PHE A 133 15.58 -3.55 -3.60
N GLY A 134 15.12 -4.80 -3.61
CA GLY A 134 15.63 -5.90 -2.80
C GLY A 134 15.78 -5.58 -1.31
N ASP A 135 17.02 -5.62 -0.80
CA ASP A 135 17.39 -5.40 0.60
C ASP A 135 17.15 -3.97 1.12
N LYS A 136 16.88 -3.02 0.24
CA LYS A 136 16.50 -1.64 0.62
C LYS A 136 15.06 -1.54 1.11
N VAL A 137 14.26 -2.59 0.93
CA VAL A 137 12.87 -2.69 1.38
C VAL A 137 12.77 -3.72 2.50
N LYS A 138 12.30 -3.31 3.67
CA LYS A 138 12.08 -4.19 4.83
C LYS A 138 10.83 -5.05 4.66
N ASP A 139 9.72 -4.40 4.37
CA ASP A 139 8.43 -5.04 4.14
C ASP A 139 7.51 -4.17 3.28
N MET A 140 6.51 -4.83 2.69
CA MET A 140 5.47 -4.18 1.90
C MET A 140 4.11 -4.72 2.34
N HIS A 141 3.16 -3.83 2.61
CA HIS A 141 1.79 -4.18 2.99
C HIS A 141 0.83 -3.60 1.95
N PHE A 142 0.20 -4.47 1.18
CA PHE A 142 -0.69 -4.04 0.11
C PHE A 142 -2.07 -4.66 0.23
N MET A 143 -3.04 -3.94 -0.32
CA MET A 143 -4.38 -4.45 -0.56
C MET A 143 -4.64 -4.50 -2.06
N LEU A 144 -5.00 -5.68 -2.55
CA LEU A 144 -5.31 -5.99 -3.96
C LEU A 144 -6.60 -6.80 -4.07
N GLN A 145 -7.00 -7.11 -5.31
CA GLN A 145 -8.04 -8.12 -5.55
C GLN A 145 -7.63 -9.46 -4.92
N LYS A 146 -8.57 -10.09 -4.22
CA LYS A 146 -8.32 -11.36 -3.52
C LYS A 146 -7.72 -12.43 -4.45
N GLU A 147 -8.24 -12.58 -5.66
CA GLU A 147 -7.71 -13.54 -6.64
C GLU A 147 -6.20 -13.35 -6.92
N VAL A 148 -5.75 -12.09 -7.01
CA VAL A 148 -4.33 -11.78 -7.22
C VAL A 148 -3.51 -12.15 -5.99
N VAL A 149 -4.02 -11.85 -4.79
CA VAL A 149 -3.36 -12.18 -3.52
C VAL A 149 -3.30 -13.70 -3.34
N ASP A 150 -4.38 -14.44 -3.64
CA ASP A 150 -4.40 -15.91 -3.58
C ASP A 150 -3.32 -16.51 -4.48
N ARG A 151 -3.12 -15.97 -5.68
CA ARG A 151 -2.04 -16.40 -6.59
C ARG A 151 -0.65 -16.04 -6.06
N ILE A 152 -0.48 -14.86 -5.45
CA ILE A 152 0.81 -14.44 -4.86
C ILE A 152 1.19 -15.35 -3.70
N THR A 153 0.23 -15.71 -2.85
CA THR A 153 0.44 -16.47 -1.61
C THR A 153 0.23 -17.97 -1.76
N ALA A 154 -0.08 -18.44 -2.96
CA ALA A 154 -0.36 -19.87 -3.26
C ALA A 154 0.83 -20.76 -2.92
N GLU A 155 0.54 -21.93 -2.37
CA GLU A 155 1.54 -22.97 -2.14
C GLU A 155 1.75 -23.84 -3.39
N PRO A 156 2.95 -24.44 -3.58
CA PRO A 156 3.19 -25.40 -4.65
C PRO A 156 2.12 -26.51 -4.68
N ASN A 157 1.78 -26.96 -5.90
CA ASN A 157 0.78 -27.98 -6.17
C ASN A 157 -0.68 -27.57 -5.90
N THR A 158 -0.96 -26.30 -5.69
CA THR A 158 -2.34 -25.75 -5.67
C THR A 158 -2.73 -25.20 -7.04
N LYS A 159 -4.04 -25.04 -7.28
CA LYS A 159 -4.58 -24.52 -8.54
C LYS A 159 -4.14 -23.08 -8.84
N GLU A 160 -4.02 -22.28 -7.80
CA GLU A 160 -3.66 -20.86 -7.84
C GLU A 160 -2.15 -20.67 -8.06
N TYR A 161 -1.33 -21.70 -7.80
CA TYR A 161 0.12 -21.63 -7.95
C TYR A 161 0.52 -21.57 -9.42
N GLY A 162 1.24 -20.52 -9.77
CA GLY A 162 1.66 -20.29 -11.15
C GLY A 162 2.82 -19.30 -11.27
N ARG A 163 2.96 -18.73 -12.46
CA ARG A 163 4.06 -17.82 -12.77
C ARG A 163 4.18 -16.66 -11.77
N LEU A 164 3.04 -16.03 -11.39
CA LEU A 164 3.05 -14.92 -10.43
C LEU A 164 3.54 -15.37 -9.06
N SER A 165 3.09 -16.54 -8.57
CA SER A 165 3.56 -17.14 -7.31
C SER A 165 5.08 -17.33 -7.33
N LEU A 166 5.59 -17.99 -8.36
CA LEU A 166 7.03 -18.25 -8.53
C LEU A 166 7.84 -16.96 -8.54
N MET A 167 7.42 -15.98 -9.34
CA MET A 167 8.15 -14.73 -9.50
C MET A 167 8.20 -13.93 -8.19
N ILE A 168 7.09 -13.80 -7.48
CA ILE A 168 7.06 -13.05 -6.20
C ILE A 168 7.81 -13.82 -5.12
N GLN A 169 7.56 -15.13 -4.98
CA GLN A 169 8.16 -15.98 -3.93
C GLN A 169 9.67 -16.22 -4.12
N TYR A 170 10.19 -15.96 -5.30
CA TYR A 170 11.63 -15.95 -5.55
C TYR A 170 12.34 -14.78 -4.84
N TYR A 171 11.66 -13.63 -4.71
CA TYR A 171 12.22 -12.42 -4.10
C TYR A 171 11.77 -12.19 -2.67
N CYS A 172 10.56 -12.62 -2.33
CA CYS A 172 9.90 -12.30 -1.06
C CYS A 172 9.19 -13.50 -0.46
N LYS A 173 9.03 -13.48 0.86
CA LYS A 173 8.07 -14.29 1.58
C LYS A 173 6.72 -13.58 1.59
N PRO A 174 5.69 -14.08 0.88
CA PRO A 174 4.36 -13.54 0.95
C PRO A 174 3.61 -14.10 2.15
N THR A 175 2.78 -13.27 2.78
CA THR A 175 1.89 -13.68 3.88
C THR A 175 0.50 -13.09 3.63
N PHE A 176 -0.51 -13.95 3.45
CA PHE A 176 -1.91 -13.54 3.45
C PHE A 176 -2.30 -13.06 4.85
N LEU A 177 -2.95 -11.90 4.96
CA LEU A 177 -3.34 -11.35 6.25
C LEU A 177 -4.86 -11.47 6.50
N PHE A 178 -5.67 -10.88 5.63
CA PHE A 178 -7.14 -10.95 5.75
C PHE A 178 -7.85 -10.42 4.51
N GLU A 179 -9.12 -10.82 4.38
CA GLU A 179 -10.02 -10.35 3.33
C GLU A 179 -10.68 -9.02 3.68
N VAL A 180 -11.03 -8.26 2.64
CA VAL A 180 -11.74 -6.98 2.74
C VAL A 180 -12.93 -6.98 1.78
N PRO A 181 -14.17 -6.90 2.29
CA PRO A 181 -15.36 -6.96 1.47
C PRO A 181 -15.55 -5.68 0.65
N PRO A 182 -16.25 -5.75 -0.51
CA PRO A 182 -16.52 -4.59 -1.36
C PRO A 182 -17.18 -3.40 -0.64
N GLY A 183 -18.02 -3.67 0.34
CA GLY A 183 -18.71 -2.64 1.13
C GLY A 183 -17.79 -1.75 1.98
N SER A 184 -16.50 -2.11 2.10
CA SER A 184 -15.50 -1.27 2.79
C SER A 184 -15.00 -0.09 1.94
N PHE A 185 -15.43 0.02 0.67
CA PHE A 185 -14.97 1.03 -0.30
C PHE A 185 -16.11 1.86 -0.88
N ASN A 186 -15.76 3.06 -1.33
CA ASN A 186 -16.64 3.93 -2.10
C ASN A 186 -15.92 4.48 -3.35
N PRO A 187 -16.39 4.20 -4.59
CA PRO A 187 -17.41 3.22 -4.90
C PRO A 187 -16.96 1.78 -4.57
N PRO A 188 -17.88 0.85 -4.27
CA PRO A 188 -17.51 -0.53 -4.00
C PRO A 188 -16.96 -1.22 -5.25
N PRO A 189 -15.83 -1.95 -5.17
CA PRO A 189 -15.35 -2.78 -6.26
C PRO A 189 -16.29 -3.97 -6.49
N LYS A 190 -16.18 -4.61 -7.67
CA LYS A 190 -17.01 -5.77 -8.02
C LYS A 190 -16.58 -7.06 -7.33
N VAL A 191 -15.38 -7.07 -6.76
CA VAL A 191 -14.74 -8.26 -6.18
C VAL A 191 -14.21 -7.98 -4.79
N THR A 192 -14.07 -9.04 -3.98
CA THR A 192 -13.41 -8.98 -2.67
C THR A 192 -11.93 -8.64 -2.84
N SER A 193 -11.42 -7.82 -1.95
CA SER A 193 -9.99 -7.50 -1.81
C SER A 193 -9.36 -8.34 -0.71
N ALA A 194 -8.04 -8.37 -0.67
CA ALA A 194 -7.30 -8.96 0.44
C ALA A 194 -6.06 -8.13 0.75
N VAL A 195 -5.70 -8.10 2.02
CA VAL A 195 -4.45 -7.50 2.52
C VAL A 195 -3.42 -8.60 2.69
N PHE A 196 -2.22 -8.34 2.22
CA PHE A 196 -1.09 -9.26 2.33
C PHE A 196 0.20 -8.49 2.61
N ARG A 197 1.20 -9.21 3.09
CA ARG A 197 2.54 -8.68 3.36
C ARG A 197 3.55 -9.41 2.48
N LEU A 198 4.53 -8.67 1.99
CA LEU A 198 5.75 -9.20 1.36
C LEU A 198 6.95 -8.80 2.20
N GLU A 199 7.81 -9.77 2.48
CA GLU A 199 9.09 -9.57 3.17
C GLU A 199 10.20 -10.02 2.22
N PRO A 200 11.01 -9.11 1.64
CA PRO A 200 12.14 -9.48 0.81
C PRO A 200 13.12 -10.38 1.56
N TYR A 201 13.67 -11.38 0.88
CA TYR A 201 14.70 -12.23 1.49
C TYR A 201 16.03 -11.48 1.55
N GLU A 202 16.69 -11.52 2.70
CA GLU A 202 18.08 -11.05 2.83
C GLU A 202 19.03 -11.88 1.93
N THR A 203 18.77 -13.19 1.87
CA THR A 203 19.48 -14.12 0.97
C THR A 203 18.44 -14.89 0.18
N LYS A 204 18.52 -14.85 -1.16
CA LYS A 204 17.58 -15.59 -2.00
C LYS A 204 17.63 -17.08 -1.69
N PRO A 205 16.46 -17.74 -1.51
CA PRO A 205 16.40 -19.15 -1.12
C PRO A 205 16.93 -20.10 -2.21
N ILE A 206 16.94 -19.64 -3.47
CA ILE A 206 17.40 -20.39 -4.64
C ILE A 206 18.20 -19.44 -5.54
N ILE A 207 19.39 -19.87 -5.94
CA ILE A 207 20.16 -19.19 -6.99
C ILE A 207 19.81 -19.88 -8.30
N ALA A 208 18.98 -19.23 -9.13
CA ALA A 208 18.76 -19.71 -10.50
C ALA A 208 20.06 -19.59 -11.28
N LYS A 209 20.48 -20.70 -11.90
CA LYS A 209 21.63 -20.76 -12.81
C LYS A 209 21.21 -20.30 -14.21
#